data_2586208f3e61152b8ef1f509f83e8ba3
#
_entry.id   2586208f3e61152b8ef1f509f83e8ba3
#
_cell.length_a   1.000
_cell.length_b   1.000
_cell.length_c   1.000
_cell.angle_alpha   90.00
_cell.angle_beta   90.00
_cell.angle_gamma   90.00
#
_symmetry.space_group_name_H-M   'P 1'
#
loop_
_entity.id
_entity.type
_entity.pdbx_description
1 polymer ?
#
loop_
_entity_poly.entity_id
_entity_poly.type
_entity_poly.pdbx_seq_one_letter_code
_entity_poly.pdbx_strand_id
1 'polypeptide(L)'
;MSDTREQGAFAQIPMKWLGPLRISGNVAEGEVEVPLATYETTLFPSVKRGATVSRLVEGGIRTTLVDERMTRSILFEADSAADAYDAARRVCADLSSLQEAVAGTSRFARLIEIAPEIVGNLLYLRLEFLTGDAAGHNMVTLAADALMAHIANRESALRYASISGNYCTDKKTSAVNGIRGRGKNVIAEIVLPEEVLRRRLRTSAERMTDLNVRKNLVGGIAAGSLRSANAHYANMLLGFYLATGQDAANIVEGSQGITHTERRGRDGEDLYFSCTIPHLIVGSVGNGKGLDFVSDNLARLGCREEREPGENARRLAGIAAATVLCGELSLMAAQTNPGELMAAHVQFERSSR
;
A
#
# COMPACT_ATOMS: atom_id res chain seq x y z
N MET A 1 29.20 -10.54 -35.07
CA MET A 1 29.35 -9.55 -33.99
C MET A 1 28.40 -9.98 -32.90
N SER A 2 28.91 -10.60 -31.84
CA SER A 2 28.12 -11.09 -30.73
C SER A 2 27.59 -9.90 -29.91
N ASP A 3 26.30 -9.76 -29.87
CA ASP A 3 25.58 -8.83 -28.98
C ASP A 3 25.78 -9.30 -27.52
N THR A 4 26.87 -8.88 -26.90
CA THR A 4 27.06 -9.01 -25.46
C THR A 4 26.15 -7.96 -24.80
N ARG A 5 24.86 -8.26 -24.66
CA ARG A 5 24.02 -7.56 -23.69
C ARG A 5 24.72 -7.67 -22.35
N GLU A 6 25.14 -6.54 -21.80
CA GLU A 6 25.61 -6.46 -20.42
C GLU A 6 24.57 -7.12 -19.53
N GLN A 7 24.87 -8.32 -19.05
CA GLN A 7 24.07 -8.92 -17.98
C GLN A 7 24.28 -8.03 -16.77
N GLY A 8 23.28 -7.22 -16.45
CA GLY A 8 23.32 -6.33 -15.30
C GLY A 8 23.62 -7.12 -14.01
N ALA A 9 24.41 -6.54 -13.13
CA ALA A 9 24.66 -7.11 -11.80
C ALA A 9 23.38 -7.13 -10.97
N PHE A 10 23.18 -8.17 -10.18
CA PHE A 10 22.06 -8.32 -9.26
C PHE A 10 22.51 -8.03 -7.83
N ALA A 11 21.70 -7.27 -7.09
CA ALA A 11 21.85 -7.16 -5.65
C ALA A 11 21.19 -8.38 -4.98
N GLN A 12 21.94 -9.11 -4.16
CA GLN A 12 21.42 -10.25 -3.40
C GLN A 12 20.84 -9.76 -2.08
N ILE A 13 19.55 -10.00 -1.87
CA ILE A 13 18.84 -9.67 -0.64
C ILE A 13 18.33 -10.97 -0.02
N PRO A 14 18.63 -11.26 1.26
CA PRO A 14 18.12 -12.46 1.94
C PRO A 14 16.60 -12.50 1.89
N MET A 15 16.02 -13.60 1.41
CA MET A 15 14.57 -13.81 1.35
C MET A 15 14.18 -15.05 2.11
N LYS A 16 13.09 -14.98 2.87
CA LYS A 16 12.48 -16.12 3.56
C LYS A 16 10.98 -16.16 3.35
N TRP A 17 10.44 -17.37 3.27
CA TRP A 17 9.02 -17.64 3.36
C TRP A 17 8.62 -17.76 4.83
N LEU A 18 7.58 -17.05 5.23
CA LEU A 18 7.11 -16.95 6.61
C LEU A 18 5.63 -17.30 6.68
N GLY A 19 5.22 -17.83 7.80
CA GLY A 19 3.80 -18.15 7.99
C GLY A 19 3.59 -19.60 8.42
N PRO A 20 2.46 -20.23 8.04
CA PRO A 20 1.37 -19.57 7.33
C PRO A 20 0.65 -18.52 8.17
N LEU A 21 0.10 -17.49 7.51
CA LEU A 21 -0.88 -16.56 8.04
C LEU A 21 -2.28 -17.12 7.77
N ARG A 22 -3.19 -17.05 8.75
CA ARG A 22 -4.61 -17.31 8.51
C ARG A 22 -5.29 -15.99 8.17
N ILE A 23 -5.88 -15.92 6.98
CA ILE A 23 -6.52 -14.73 6.45
C ILE A 23 -7.98 -15.04 6.11
N SER A 24 -8.86 -14.10 6.35
CA SER A 24 -10.24 -14.06 5.88
C SER A 24 -10.58 -12.68 5.31
N GLY A 25 -11.70 -12.55 4.63
CA GLY A 25 -12.16 -11.24 4.17
C GLY A 25 -12.64 -11.23 2.73
N ASN A 26 -12.75 -10.03 2.15
CA ASN A 26 -13.34 -9.86 0.81
C ASN A 26 -12.33 -9.96 -0.34
N VAL A 27 -11.03 -10.09 -0.08
CA VAL A 27 -9.99 -10.13 -1.13
C VAL A 27 -8.99 -11.28 -1.00
N ALA A 28 -8.84 -11.87 0.19
CA ALA A 28 -7.98 -13.00 0.42
C ALA A 28 -8.57 -13.91 1.50
N GLU A 29 -8.44 -15.23 1.33
CA GLU A 29 -8.91 -16.23 2.27
C GLU A 29 -7.96 -17.42 2.30
N GLY A 30 -7.88 -18.10 3.47
CA GLY A 30 -7.13 -19.31 3.69
C GLY A 30 -5.84 -19.11 4.48
N GLU A 31 -5.02 -20.16 4.49
CA GLU A 31 -3.67 -20.12 5.10
C GLU A 31 -2.64 -19.84 3.99
N VAL A 32 -1.87 -18.78 4.16
CA VAL A 32 -0.92 -18.28 3.15
C VAL A 32 0.45 -18.09 3.76
N GLU A 33 1.47 -18.71 3.19
CA GLU A 33 2.86 -18.31 3.47
C GLU A 33 3.24 -17.09 2.64
N VAL A 34 4.09 -16.21 3.19
CA VAL A 34 4.47 -14.97 2.54
C VAL A 34 5.98 -14.84 2.40
N PRO A 35 6.50 -14.40 1.24
CA PRO A 35 7.91 -14.13 1.06
C PRO A 35 8.24 -12.72 1.54
N LEU A 36 9.33 -12.56 2.29
CA LEU A 36 9.91 -11.28 2.63
C LEU A 36 11.40 -11.27 2.28
N ALA A 37 11.86 -10.20 1.62
CA ALA A 37 13.26 -9.98 1.29
C ALA A 37 13.79 -8.75 2.03
N THR A 38 14.76 -8.93 2.92
CA THR A 38 15.29 -7.84 3.76
C THR A 38 16.68 -8.15 4.30
N TYR A 39 17.47 -7.10 4.56
CA TYR A 39 18.71 -7.18 5.34
C TYR A 39 18.47 -7.12 6.86
N GLU A 40 17.29 -6.67 7.30
CA GLU A 40 16.90 -6.63 8.72
C GLU A 40 16.43 -8.01 9.17
N THR A 41 17.35 -8.83 9.67
CA THR A 41 17.09 -10.24 9.96
C THR A 41 16.09 -10.45 11.10
N THR A 42 15.93 -9.49 12.00
CA THR A 42 14.93 -9.49 13.10
C THR A 42 13.49 -9.40 12.59
N LEU A 43 13.28 -8.93 11.34
CA LEU A 43 11.95 -8.88 10.75
C LEU A 43 11.33 -10.27 10.56
N PHE A 44 12.13 -11.28 10.18
CA PHE A 44 11.64 -12.63 9.93
C PHE A 44 10.96 -13.26 11.16
N PRO A 45 11.62 -13.37 12.34
CA PRO A 45 10.96 -13.91 13.53
C PRO A 45 9.81 -13.00 14.01
N SER A 46 9.87 -11.70 13.82
CA SER A 46 8.80 -10.78 14.19
C SER A 46 7.50 -11.08 13.40
N VAL A 47 7.56 -11.11 12.08
CA VAL A 47 6.39 -11.44 11.24
C VAL A 47 5.92 -12.87 11.49
N LYS A 48 6.83 -13.85 11.66
CA LYS A 48 6.48 -15.24 11.99
C LYS A 48 5.69 -15.34 13.31
N ARG A 49 6.02 -14.51 14.32
CA ARG A 49 5.27 -14.46 15.58
C ARG A 49 3.83 -14.00 15.36
N GLY A 50 3.62 -12.93 14.59
CA GLY A 50 2.29 -12.44 14.21
C GLY A 50 1.49 -13.46 13.40
N ALA A 51 2.14 -14.13 12.44
CA ALA A 51 1.54 -15.21 11.65
C ALA A 51 1.09 -16.38 12.53
N THR A 52 1.90 -16.77 13.51
CA THR A 52 1.51 -17.81 14.48
C THR A 52 0.28 -17.40 15.29
N VAL A 53 0.22 -16.14 15.71
CA VAL A 53 -0.91 -15.59 16.47
C VAL A 53 -2.20 -15.59 15.63
N SER A 54 -2.13 -15.25 14.34
CA SER A 54 -3.31 -15.23 13.47
C SER A 54 -4.00 -16.60 13.37
N ARG A 55 -3.25 -17.69 13.51
CA ARG A 55 -3.77 -19.08 13.45
C ARG A 55 -4.43 -19.54 14.75
N LEU A 56 -4.19 -18.83 15.84
CA LEU A 56 -4.78 -19.15 17.15
C LEU A 56 -6.14 -18.48 17.36
N VAL A 57 -6.54 -17.63 16.43
CA VAL A 57 -7.80 -16.91 16.47
C VAL A 57 -8.74 -17.44 15.39
N GLU A 58 -10.00 -17.60 15.74
CA GLU A 58 -11.04 -17.98 14.77
C GLU A 58 -11.15 -16.93 13.67
N GLY A 59 -11.19 -17.37 12.41
CA GLY A 59 -11.19 -16.46 11.24
C GLY A 59 -9.85 -15.79 10.93
N GLY A 60 -8.87 -15.80 11.85
CA GLY A 60 -7.55 -15.21 11.62
C GLY A 60 -7.57 -13.69 11.45
N ILE A 61 -6.72 -13.18 10.55
CA ILE A 61 -6.69 -11.76 10.16
C ILE A 61 -7.76 -11.55 9.09
N ARG A 62 -8.72 -10.67 9.36
CA ARG A 62 -9.69 -10.24 8.34
C ARG A 62 -9.11 -9.10 7.52
N THR A 63 -9.21 -9.21 6.19
CA THR A 63 -8.78 -8.16 5.26
C THR A 63 -9.96 -7.60 4.49
N THR A 64 -10.10 -6.29 4.46
CA THR A 64 -11.17 -5.58 3.77
C THR A 64 -10.59 -4.55 2.82
N LEU A 65 -10.82 -4.75 1.52
CA LEU A 65 -10.59 -3.71 0.52
C LEU A 65 -11.73 -2.71 0.57
N VAL A 66 -11.40 -1.47 0.87
CA VAL A 66 -12.35 -0.35 1.01
C VAL A 66 -12.48 0.41 -0.30
N ASP A 67 -11.36 0.64 -0.98
CA ASP A 67 -11.29 1.39 -2.23
C ASP A 67 -10.05 0.99 -3.03
N GLU A 68 -10.10 1.18 -4.35
CA GLU A 68 -8.93 1.08 -5.21
C GLU A 68 -8.95 2.14 -6.29
N ARG A 69 -7.83 2.79 -6.47
CA ARG A 69 -7.61 3.76 -7.55
C ARG A 69 -6.14 3.98 -7.81
N MET A 70 -5.78 4.20 -9.05
CA MET A 70 -4.46 4.67 -9.42
C MET A 70 -4.58 6.07 -9.98
N THR A 71 -3.58 6.92 -9.76
CA THR A 71 -3.73 8.35 -10.05
C THR A 71 -2.59 8.89 -10.88
N ARG A 72 -2.93 9.86 -11.74
CA ARG A 72 -2.01 10.76 -12.41
C ARG A 72 -2.56 12.18 -12.32
N SER A 73 -1.69 13.18 -12.17
CA SER A 73 -2.12 14.59 -12.19
C SER A 73 -1.48 15.28 -13.38
N ILE A 74 -2.31 15.80 -14.27
CA ILE A 74 -1.88 16.68 -15.37
C ILE A 74 -2.02 18.14 -14.95
N LEU A 75 -1.18 18.99 -15.51
CA LEU A 75 -1.13 20.40 -15.20
C LEU A 75 -1.26 21.23 -16.47
N PHE A 76 -2.20 22.18 -16.42
CA PHE A 76 -2.39 23.21 -17.43
C PHE A 76 -2.16 24.61 -16.83
N GLU A 77 -1.80 25.55 -17.69
CA GLU A 77 -1.79 26.96 -17.41
C GLU A 77 -2.91 27.67 -18.23
N ALA A 78 -3.65 28.55 -17.59
CA ALA A 78 -4.65 29.42 -18.23
C ALA A 78 -4.19 30.89 -18.21
N ASP A 79 -4.93 31.80 -18.86
CA ASP A 79 -4.61 33.22 -18.79
C ASP A 79 -5.01 33.84 -17.45
N SER A 80 -6.05 33.32 -16.82
CA SER A 80 -6.52 33.74 -15.51
C SER A 80 -7.07 32.63 -14.67
N ALA A 81 -7.29 32.86 -13.37
CA ALA A 81 -7.98 31.92 -12.49
C ALA A 81 -9.43 31.69 -12.91
N ALA A 82 -10.09 32.68 -13.50
CA ALA A 82 -11.45 32.55 -14.04
C ALA A 82 -11.48 31.57 -15.22
N ASP A 83 -10.54 31.69 -16.16
CA ASP A 83 -10.43 30.79 -17.30
C ASP A 83 -10.11 29.38 -16.85
N ALA A 84 -9.21 29.22 -15.87
CA ALA A 84 -8.90 27.91 -15.26
C ALA A 84 -10.13 27.27 -14.61
N TYR A 85 -10.93 28.07 -13.89
CA TYR A 85 -12.16 27.61 -13.23
C TYR A 85 -13.23 27.17 -14.23
N ASP A 86 -13.48 27.99 -15.25
CA ASP A 86 -14.49 27.70 -16.28
C ASP A 86 -14.09 26.45 -17.11
N ALA A 87 -12.83 26.32 -17.47
CA ALA A 87 -12.30 25.13 -18.14
C ALA A 87 -12.43 23.87 -17.24
N ALA A 88 -12.07 23.97 -15.97
CA ALA A 88 -12.22 22.85 -15.01
C ALA A 88 -13.67 22.36 -14.93
N ARG A 89 -14.64 23.27 -14.88
CA ARG A 89 -16.06 22.92 -14.86
C ARG A 89 -16.51 22.20 -16.11
N ARG A 90 -16.09 22.67 -17.30
CA ARG A 90 -16.43 22.02 -18.57
C ARG A 90 -15.80 20.63 -18.67
N VAL A 91 -14.51 20.51 -18.35
CA VAL A 91 -13.78 19.22 -18.35
C VAL A 91 -14.42 18.22 -17.39
N CYS A 92 -14.71 18.63 -16.15
CA CYS A 92 -15.32 17.72 -15.17
C CYS A 92 -16.78 17.33 -15.50
N ALA A 93 -17.49 18.15 -16.27
CA ALA A 93 -18.85 17.84 -16.71
C ALA A 93 -18.91 16.82 -17.86
N ASP A 94 -17.81 16.61 -18.59
CA ASP A 94 -17.75 15.73 -19.78
C ASP A 94 -16.95 14.45 -19.52
N LEU A 95 -17.23 13.78 -18.41
CA LEU A 95 -16.52 12.56 -18.01
C LEU A 95 -16.64 11.45 -19.06
N SER A 96 -17.77 11.34 -19.75
CA SER A 96 -18.00 10.29 -20.74
C SER A 96 -17.07 10.39 -21.95
N SER A 97 -16.89 11.58 -22.52
CA SER A 97 -15.96 11.78 -23.63
C SER A 97 -14.50 11.51 -23.23
N LEU A 98 -14.15 11.85 -21.98
CA LEU A 98 -12.82 11.57 -21.44
C LEU A 98 -12.60 10.06 -21.19
N GLN A 99 -13.63 9.35 -20.77
CA GLN A 99 -13.59 7.88 -20.66
C GLN A 99 -13.39 7.19 -22.02
N GLU A 100 -14.04 7.70 -23.07
CA GLU A 100 -13.82 7.20 -24.43
C GLU A 100 -12.39 7.42 -24.92
N ALA A 101 -11.81 8.60 -24.64
CA ALA A 101 -10.41 8.87 -24.97
C ALA A 101 -9.44 7.92 -24.24
N VAL A 102 -9.71 7.61 -22.97
CA VAL A 102 -8.93 6.63 -22.21
C VAL A 102 -9.08 5.22 -22.76
N ALA A 103 -10.29 4.80 -23.15
CA ALA A 103 -10.53 3.46 -23.67
C ALA A 103 -9.71 3.17 -24.95
N GLY A 104 -9.38 4.20 -25.73
CA GLY A 104 -8.46 4.09 -26.86
C GLY A 104 -7.01 3.77 -26.50
N THR A 105 -6.60 3.94 -25.23
CA THR A 105 -5.20 3.73 -24.78
C THR A 105 -4.96 2.35 -24.20
N SER A 106 -5.95 1.79 -23.50
CA SER A 106 -5.84 0.51 -22.82
C SER A 106 -7.20 -0.08 -22.51
N ARG A 107 -7.36 -1.38 -22.73
CA ARG A 107 -8.58 -2.13 -22.33
C ARG A 107 -8.77 -2.27 -20.82
N PHE A 108 -7.73 -1.97 -20.02
CA PHE A 108 -7.76 -2.13 -18.56
C PHE A 108 -7.79 -0.79 -17.82
N ALA A 109 -7.38 0.31 -18.46
CA ALA A 109 -7.47 1.62 -17.86
C ALA A 109 -8.92 2.12 -17.91
N ARG A 110 -9.50 2.46 -16.77
CA ARG A 110 -10.84 3.05 -16.68
C ARG A 110 -10.76 4.31 -15.84
N LEU A 111 -11.01 5.46 -16.45
CA LEU A 111 -11.13 6.72 -15.72
C LEU A 111 -12.40 6.69 -14.87
N ILE A 112 -12.27 6.89 -13.57
CA ILE A 112 -13.40 6.83 -12.63
C ILE A 112 -13.77 8.20 -12.05
N GLU A 113 -12.79 9.08 -11.90
CA GLU A 113 -13.01 10.41 -11.31
C GLU A 113 -11.95 11.41 -11.81
N ILE A 114 -12.31 12.70 -11.84
CA ILE A 114 -11.39 13.80 -12.03
C ILE A 114 -11.60 14.79 -10.90
N ALA A 115 -10.51 15.12 -10.18
CA ALA A 115 -10.53 16.09 -9.11
C ALA A 115 -9.68 17.31 -9.52
N PRO A 116 -10.31 18.46 -9.79
CA PRO A 116 -9.62 19.69 -10.13
C PRO A 116 -9.09 20.37 -8.86
N GLU A 117 -7.92 21.03 -9.00
CA GLU A 117 -7.35 21.94 -8.03
C GLU A 117 -6.84 23.16 -8.79
N ILE A 118 -7.13 24.37 -8.31
CA ILE A 118 -6.75 25.61 -8.97
C ILE A 118 -5.89 26.43 -8.02
N VAL A 119 -4.73 26.85 -8.51
CA VAL A 119 -3.81 27.74 -7.77
C VAL A 119 -3.41 28.88 -8.71
N GLY A 120 -3.95 30.08 -8.49
CA GLY A 120 -3.79 31.17 -9.42
C GLY A 120 -4.37 30.81 -10.79
N ASN A 121 -3.57 30.90 -11.85
CA ASN A 121 -3.93 30.51 -13.21
C ASN A 121 -3.53 29.06 -13.57
N LEU A 122 -3.11 28.27 -12.59
CA LEU A 122 -2.72 26.86 -12.78
C LEU A 122 -3.89 25.93 -12.47
N LEU A 123 -4.20 25.04 -13.42
CA LEU A 123 -5.21 24.00 -13.27
C LEU A 123 -4.54 22.62 -13.15
N TYR A 124 -4.64 22.03 -11.99
CA TYR A 124 -4.26 20.62 -11.74
C TYR A 124 -5.50 19.75 -11.91
N LEU A 125 -5.42 18.74 -12.77
CA LEU A 125 -6.47 17.72 -12.87
C LEU A 125 -5.90 16.40 -12.34
N ARG A 126 -6.36 15.98 -11.17
CA ARG A 126 -6.05 14.66 -10.63
C ARG A 126 -6.99 13.66 -11.28
N LEU A 127 -6.44 12.83 -12.13
CA LEU A 127 -7.12 11.76 -12.85
C LEU A 127 -7.04 10.48 -12.05
N GLU A 128 -8.15 9.81 -11.82
CA GLU A 128 -8.26 8.63 -11.00
C GLU A 128 -8.77 7.44 -11.84
N PHE A 129 -8.07 6.30 -11.76
CA PHE A 129 -8.27 5.16 -12.65
C PHE A 129 -8.37 3.84 -11.90
N LEU A 130 -9.11 2.89 -12.47
CA LEU A 130 -8.89 1.46 -12.25
C LEU A 130 -7.88 0.95 -13.27
N THR A 131 -7.02 -0.01 -12.87
CA THR A 131 -5.93 -0.53 -13.70
C THR A 131 -5.85 -2.05 -13.77
N GLY A 132 -6.91 -2.75 -13.30
CA GLY A 132 -6.94 -4.20 -13.24
C GLY A 132 -5.80 -4.77 -12.38
N ASP A 133 -5.11 -5.78 -12.87
CA ASP A 133 -4.03 -6.45 -12.15
C ASP A 133 -2.68 -5.73 -12.18
N ALA A 134 -2.56 -4.63 -12.93
CA ALA A 134 -1.34 -3.82 -12.93
C ALA A 134 -1.28 -2.85 -11.75
N ALA A 135 -0.09 -2.55 -11.25
CA ALA A 135 0.12 -1.41 -10.35
C ALA A 135 -0.26 -0.08 -11.03
N GLY A 136 -0.08 0.03 -12.33
CA GLY A 136 -0.75 1.02 -13.18
C GLY A 136 0.03 2.27 -13.54
N HIS A 137 1.25 2.51 -13.03
CA HIS A 137 1.99 3.76 -13.26
C HIS A 137 2.11 4.16 -14.74
N ASN A 138 2.61 3.26 -15.59
CA ASN A 138 2.79 3.54 -17.01
C ASN A 138 1.44 3.63 -17.75
N MET A 139 0.50 2.78 -17.37
CA MET A 139 -0.85 2.76 -17.95
C MET A 139 -1.57 4.09 -17.73
N VAL A 140 -1.59 4.61 -16.51
CA VAL A 140 -2.24 5.89 -16.21
C VAL A 140 -1.47 7.09 -16.76
N THR A 141 -0.16 6.96 -16.99
CA THR A 141 0.63 8.00 -17.66
C THR A 141 0.26 8.09 -19.14
N LEU A 142 0.13 6.95 -19.83
CA LEU A 142 -0.30 6.91 -21.23
C LEU A 142 -1.74 7.45 -21.37
N ALA A 143 -2.65 7.04 -20.48
CA ALA A 143 -4.02 7.54 -20.47
C ALA A 143 -4.07 9.06 -20.19
N ALA A 144 -3.24 9.56 -19.28
CA ALA A 144 -3.16 10.98 -18.95
C ALA A 144 -2.61 11.83 -20.12
N ASP A 145 -1.65 11.28 -20.90
CA ASP A 145 -1.12 11.94 -22.10
C ASP A 145 -2.21 12.10 -23.17
N ALA A 146 -2.97 11.04 -23.44
CA ALA A 146 -4.10 11.09 -24.36
C ALA A 146 -5.19 12.08 -23.88
N LEU A 147 -5.51 12.09 -22.58
CA LEU A 147 -6.46 13.04 -22.00
C LEU A 147 -5.96 14.48 -22.11
N MET A 148 -4.67 14.71 -21.89
CA MET A 148 -4.07 16.03 -21.99
C MET A 148 -4.20 16.60 -23.41
N ALA A 149 -3.91 15.79 -24.44
CA ALA A 149 -4.11 16.16 -25.83
C ALA A 149 -5.59 16.39 -26.15
N HIS A 150 -6.49 15.52 -25.69
CA HIS A 150 -7.93 15.63 -25.90
C HIS A 150 -8.49 16.93 -25.29
N ILE A 151 -8.10 17.27 -24.05
CA ILE A 151 -8.53 18.47 -23.36
C ILE A 151 -7.97 19.74 -24.05
N ALA A 152 -6.67 19.78 -24.37
CA ALA A 152 -6.03 20.92 -25.02
C ALA A 152 -6.65 21.25 -26.38
N ASN A 153 -7.12 20.27 -27.12
CA ASN A 153 -7.80 20.49 -28.40
C ASN A 153 -9.21 21.08 -28.26
N ARG A 154 -9.84 20.96 -27.09
CA ARG A 154 -11.22 21.44 -26.82
C ARG A 154 -11.27 22.70 -25.99
N GLU A 155 -10.25 22.94 -25.18
CA GLU A 155 -10.14 24.07 -24.25
C GLU A 155 -8.99 24.98 -24.66
N SER A 156 -9.29 25.90 -25.60
CA SER A 156 -8.29 26.83 -26.14
C SER A 156 -7.68 27.79 -25.11
N ALA A 157 -8.33 27.95 -23.94
CA ALA A 157 -7.83 28.74 -22.81
C ALA A 157 -6.74 28.01 -22.02
N LEU A 158 -6.53 26.69 -22.25
CA LEU A 158 -5.56 25.92 -21.53
C LEU A 158 -4.29 25.62 -22.34
N ARG A 159 -3.16 25.88 -21.76
CA ARG A 159 -1.84 25.54 -22.31
C ARG A 159 -1.20 24.40 -21.53
N TYR A 160 -0.50 23.52 -22.24
CA TYR A 160 0.29 22.45 -21.62
C TYR A 160 1.34 23.03 -20.67
N ALA A 161 1.38 22.54 -19.42
CA ALA A 161 2.42 22.86 -18.49
C ALA A 161 3.20 21.58 -18.07
N SER A 162 2.52 20.50 -17.69
CA SER A 162 3.21 19.22 -17.35
C SER A 162 2.27 18.03 -17.36
N ILE A 163 2.78 16.88 -17.84
CA ILE A 163 2.13 15.56 -17.70
C ILE A 163 2.10 15.07 -16.24
N SER A 164 2.85 15.72 -15.33
CA SER A 164 2.90 15.39 -13.91
C SER A 164 2.92 16.65 -13.07
N GLY A 165 1.74 17.05 -12.58
CA GLY A 165 1.56 18.21 -11.71
C GLY A 165 1.79 17.93 -10.21
N ASN A 166 2.27 16.76 -9.83
CA ASN A 166 2.47 16.34 -8.43
C ASN A 166 1.20 16.23 -7.54
N TYR A 167 0.04 16.64 -8.02
CA TYR A 167 -1.21 16.50 -7.25
C TYR A 167 -1.71 15.04 -7.15
N CYS A 168 -1.07 14.10 -7.87
CA CYS A 168 -1.16 12.66 -7.69
C CYS A 168 -0.17 12.12 -6.64
N THR A 169 0.82 12.90 -6.27
CA THR A 169 1.87 12.66 -5.27
C THR A 169 2.50 11.26 -5.31
N ASP A 170 2.99 10.90 -6.50
CA ASP A 170 3.70 9.65 -6.72
C ASP A 170 4.99 9.60 -5.89
N LYS A 171 5.20 8.52 -5.13
CA LYS A 171 6.39 8.27 -4.30
C LYS A 171 6.69 9.40 -3.30
N LYS A 172 5.66 9.99 -2.74
CA LYS A 172 5.72 11.05 -1.74
C LYS A 172 4.62 10.89 -0.70
N THR A 173 4.90 11.24 0.53
CA THR A 173 3.86 11.39 1.55
C THR A 173 3.03 12.65 1.28
N SER A 174 1.71 12.55 1.38
CA SER A 174 0.84 13.69 1.14
C SER A 174 -0.51 13.59 1.85
N ALA A 175 -1.13 14.73 2.10
CA ALA A 175 -2.49 14.77 2.65
C ALA A 175 -3.52 14.30 1.60
N VAL A 176 -3.39 14.71 0.34
CA VAL A 176 -4.36 14.40 -0.70
C VAL A 176 -4.48 12.89 -0.96
N ASN A 177 -3.37 12.16 -0.98
CA ASN A 177 -3.42 10.70 -1.08
C ASN A 177 -4.13 10.10 0.13
N GLY A 178 -3.84 10.58 1.34
CA GLY A 178 -4.48 10.10 2.56
C GLY A 178 -5.98 10.37 2.63
N ILE A 179 -6.49 11.37 1.91
CA ILE A 179 -7.91 11.74 1.87
C ILE A 179 -8.63 11.01 0.73
N ARG A 180 -8.06 11.03 -0.47
CA ARG A 180 -8.68 10.50 -1.69
C ARG A 180 -8.25 9.07 -2.03
N GLY A 181 -7.14 8.59 -1.45
CA GLY A 181 -6.55 7.29 -1.80
C GLY A 181 -5.59 7.38 -3.00
N ARG A 182 -4.68 6.40 -3.09
CA ARG A 182 -3.82 6.08 -4.24
C ARG A 182 -3.30 4.65 -4.08
N GLY A 183 -3.60 3.76 -4.98
CA GLY A 183 -3.42 2.32 -4.82
C GLY A 183 -4.66 1.68 -4.22
N LYS A 184 -4.48 0.62 -3.46
CA LYS A 184 -5.55 -0.12 -2.78
C LYS A 184 -5.60 0.27 -1.31
N ASN A 185 -6.78 0.68 -0.85
CA ASN A 185 -7.04 0.96 0.55
C ASN A 185 -7.51 -0.33 1.22
N VAL A 186 -6.65 -0.94 2.02
CA VAL A 186 -6.94 -2.20 2.70
C VAL A 186 -6.82 -2.01 4.21
N ILE A 187 -7.81 -2.52 4.92
CA ILE A 187 -7.80 -2.67 6.37
C ILE A 187 -7.54 -4.14 6.69
N ALA A 188 -6.49 -4.41 7.46
CA ALA A 188 -6.28 -5.70 8.09
C ALA A 188 -6.61 -5.57 9.58
N GLU A 189 -7.37 -6.53 10.14
CA GLU A 189 -7.82 -6.47 11.53
C GLU A 189 -7.88 -7.87 12.16
N ILE A 190 -7.74 -7.91 13.49
CA ILE A 190 -7.85 -9.14 14.29
C ILE A 190 -8.36 -8.80 15.69
N VAL A 191 -9.14 -9.71 16.28
CA VAL A 191 -9.50 -9.65 17.72
C VAL A 191 -8.74 -10.74 18.45
N LEU A 192 -7.91 -10.35 19.41
CA LEU A 192 -7.03 -11.24 20.16
C LEU A 192 -7.59 -11.48 21.55
N PRO A 193 -7.93 -12.72 21.92
CA PRO A 193 -8.30 -13.07 23.30
C PRO A 193 -7.14 -12.81 24.28
N GLU A 194 -7.47 -12.45 25.51
CA GLU A 194 -6.50 -12.21 26.60
C GLU A 194 -5.46 -13.31 26.73
N GLU A 195 -5.88 -14.57 26.65
CA GLU A 195 -4.98 -15.73 26.74
C GLU A 195 -3.88 -15.71 25.66
N VAL A 196 -4.23 -15.34 24.42
CA VAL A 196 -3.29 -15.22 23.31
C VAL A 196 -2.31 -14.06 23.56
N LEU A 197 -2.83 -12.90 24.01
CA LEU A 197 -2.00 -11.75 24.37
C LEU A 197 -0.97 -12.11 25.44
N ARG A 198 -1.43 -12.73 26.53
CA ARG A 198 -0.58 -13.11 27.65
C ARG A 198 0.45 -14.17 27.30
N ARG A 199 0.02 -15.28 26.67
CA ARG A 199 0.88 -16.46 26.43
C ARG A 199 1.82 -16.32 25.22
N ARG A 200 1.39 -15.61 24.17
CA ARG A 200 2.14 -15.54 22.90
C ARG A 200 2.82 -14.19 22.68
N LEU A 201 2.18 -13.12 23.14
CA LEU A 201 2.68 -11.76 22.96
C LEU A 201 3.28 -11.17 24.25
N ARG A 202 3.04 -11.81 25.40
CA ARG A 202 3.52 -11.38 26.73
C ARG A 202 3.11 -9.95 27.08
N THR A 203 1.90 -9.57 26.68
CA THR A 203 1.33 -8.22 26.87
C THR A 203 -0.13 -8.32 27.27
N SER A 204 -0.81 -7.17 27.40
CA SER A 204 -2.24 -7.08 27.65
C SER A 204 -2.89 -6.05 26.68
N ALA A 205 -4.20 -6.11 26.54
CA ALA A 205 -4.96 -5.16 25.74
C ALA A 205 -4.75 -3.71 26.21
N GLU A 206 -4.72 -3.48 27.52
CA GLU A 206 -4.44 -2.17 28.11
C GLU A 206 -3.06 -1.64 27.70
N ARG A 207 -2.01 -2.43 27.89
CA ARG A 207 -0.63 -2.01 27.53
C ARG A 207 -0.48 -1.72 26.05
N MET A 208 -1.10 -2.51 25.19
CA MET A 208 -1.08 -2.30 23.74
C MET A 208 -1.81 -1.02 23.35
N THR A 209 -2.97 -0.78 23.92
CA THR A 209 -3.78 0.42 23.65
C THR A 209 -3.06 1.68 24.15
N ASP A 210 -2.53 1.65 25.36
CA ASP A 210 -1.74 2.74 25.94
C ASP A 210 -0.50 3.06 25.07
N LEU A 211 0.23 2.04 24.63
CA LEU A 211 1.38 2.22 23.77
C LEU A 211 0.98 2.86 22.43
N ASN A 212 -0.10 2.38 21.82
CA ASN A 212 -0.59 2.94 20.55
C ASN A 212 -0.92 4.43 20.68
N VAL A 213 -1.65 4.81 21.73
CA VAL A 213 -1.98 6.22 21.99
C VAL A 213 -0.71 7.05 22.19
N ARG A 214 0.17 6.62 23.10
CA ARG A 214 1.35 7.41 23.49
C ARG A 214 2.39 7.48 22.38
N LYS A 215 2.66 6.36 21.71
CA LYS A 215 3.71 6.27 20.68
C LYS A 215 3.18 6.68 19.30
N ASN A 216 2.21 5.95 18.76
CA ASN A 216 1.83 6.11 17.37
C ASN A 216 0.99 7.37 17.14
N LEU A 217 0.06 7.71 18.05
CA LEU A 217 -0.79 8.89 17.92
C LEU A 217 -0.09 10.13 18.45
N VAL A 218 0.17 10.22 19.76
CA VAL A 218 0.72 11.43 20.37
C VAL A 218 2.15 11.68 19.87
N GLY A 219 3.00 10.64 19.88
CA GLY A 219 4.38 10.74 19.35
C GLY A 219 4.42 11.09 17.87
N GLY A 220 3.52 10.50 17.06
CA GLY A 220 3.38 10.81 15.63
C GLY A 220 2.96 12.26 15.39
N ILE A 221 1.97 12.77 16.14
CA ILE A 221 1.54 14.18 16.07
C ILE A 221 2.70 15.11 16.48
N ALA A 222 3.38 14.81 17.57
CA ALA A 222 4.52 15.61 18.05
C ALA A 222 5.68 15.65 17.03
N ALA A 223 5.89 14.56 16.30
CA ALA A 223 6.89 14.48 15.23
C ALA A 223 6.42 15.13 13.89
N GLY A 224 5.17 15.57 13.78
CA GLY A 224 4.62 16.11 12.53
C GLY A 224 4.35 15.06 11.46
N SER A 225 4.09 13.81 11.84
CA SER A 225 3.77 12.73 10.91
C SER A 225 2.50 13.03 10.10
N LEU A 226 2.59 12.95 8.78
CA LEU A 226 1.48 13.23 7.89
C LEU A 226 0.63 11.97 7.65
N ARG A 227 -0.55 11.88 8.29
CA ARG A 227 -1.49 10.75 8.20
C ARG A 227 -0.81 9.38 8.39
N SER A 228 0.15 9.32 9.29
CA SER A 228 0.94 8.14 9.60
C SER A 228 1.04 7.98 11.10
N ALA A 229 0.42 6.92 11.63
CA ALA A 229 0.37 6.57 13.04
C ALA A 229 0.60 5.06 13.18
N ASN A 230 1.83 4.62 12.94
CA ASN A 230 2.23 3.22 12.99
C ASN A 230 3.68 3.08 13.49
N ALA A 231 4.07 1.88 13.86
CA ALA A 231 5.40 1.62 14.36
C ALA A 231 6.43 1.38 13.24
N HIS A 232 6.11 0.52 12.24
CA HIS A 232 7.08 0.17 11.21
C HIS A 232 6.51 -0.46 9.92
N TYR A 233 5.39 0.00 9.43
CA TYR A 233 4.80 -0.53 8.19
C TYR A 233 5.80 -0.65 7.04
N ALA A 234 6.72 0.31 6.93
CA ALA A 234 7.73 0.36 5.87
C ALA A 234 8.59 -0.92 5.81
N ASN A 235 8.93 -1.52 6.95
CA ASN A 235 9.78 -2.71 7.00
C ASN A 235 9.11 -3.92 6.31
N MET A 236 7.85 -4.20 6.64
CA MET A 236 7.11 -5.31 6.04
C MET A 236 6.81 -5.04 4.57
N LEU A 237 6.40 -3.81 4.24
CA LEU A 237 6.07 -3.43 2.86
C LEU A 237 7.29 -3.52 1.95
N LEU A 238 8.46 -3.01 2.38
CA LEU A 238 9.69 -3.13 1.58
C LEU A 238 10.04 -4.59 1.34
N GLY A 239 10.05 -5.42 2.39
CA GLY A 239 10.36 -6.84 2.27
C GLY A 239 9.41 -7.58 1.34
N PHE A 240 8.11 -7.28 1.42
CA PHE A 240 7.09 -7.85 0.56
C PHE A 240 7.21 -7.34 -0.89
N TYR A 241 7.46 -6.03 -1.08
CA TYR A 241 7.60 -5.43 -2.41
C TYR A 241 8.80 -6.00 -3.16
N LEU A 242 9.94 -6.12 -2.50
CA LEU A 242 11.14 -6.72 -3.11
C LEU A 242 10.89 -8.19 -3.50
N ALA A 243 10.26 -8.97 -2.62
CA ALA A 243 9.97 -10.38 -2.87
C ALA A 243 8.91 -10.61 -3.97
N THR A 244 8.02 -9.65 -4.22
CA THR A 244 6.92 -9.76 -5.19
C THR A 244 7.08 -8.85 -6.40
N GLY A 245 8.29 -8.29 -6.60
CA GLY A 245 8.65 -7.46 -7.76
C GLY A 245 7.82 -6.17 -7.86
N GLN A 246 7.38 -5.59 -6.74
CA GLN A 246 6.73 -4.28 -6.74
C GLN A 246 7.77 -3.16 -6.84
N ASP A 247 7.35 -1.97 -7.25
CA ASP A 247 8.21 -0.80 -7.22
C ASP A 247 8.50 -0.41 -5.75
N ALA A 248 9.74 -0.68 -5.31
CA ALA A 248 10.14 -0.47 -3.91
C ALA A 248 9.99 0.98 -3.47
N ALA A 249 10.09 1.97 -4.38
CA ALA A 249 9.93 3.37 -4.03
C ALA A 249 8.50 3.73 -3.56
N ASN A 250 7.50 2.92 -3.90
CA ASN A 250 6.12 3.12 -3.42
C ASN A 250 5.91 2.79 -1.93
N ILE A 251 6.96 2.35 -1.21
CA ILE A 251 6.90 2.29 0.26
C ILE A 251 6.72 3.68 0.89
N VAL A 252 7.12 4.74 0.21
CA VAL A 252 7.03 6.12 0.74
C VAL A 252 5.58 6.47 1.06
N GLU A 253 4.67 6.33 0.09
CA GLU A 253 3.24 6.51 0.35
C GLU A 253 2.61 5.27 0.99
N GLY A 254 3.06 4.06 0.65
CA GLY A 254 2.54 2.81 1.17
C GLY A 254 2.69 2.66 2.68
N SER A 255 3.72 3.27 3.27
CA SER A 255 3.93 3.28 4.73
C SER A 255 3.07 4.32 5.48
N GLN A 256 2.39 5.22 4.77
CA GLN A 256 1.36 6.07 5.39
C GLN A 256 0.16 5.20 5.78
N GLY A 257 -0.07 5.05 7.07
CA GLY A 257 -1.19 4.25 7.55
C GLY A 257 -1.37 4.39 9.05
N ILE A 258 -2.46 3.87 9.54
CA ILE A 258 -2.91 4.07 10.91
C ILE A 258 -3.11 2.71 11.58
N THR A 259 -2.40 2.49 12.67
CA THR A 259 -2.65 1.40 13.60
C THR A 259 -3.70 1.86 14.61
N HIS A 260 -4.80 1.14 14.70
CA HIS A 260 -5.84 1.40 15.70
C HIS A 260 -5.96 0.19 16.63
N THR A 261 -6.17 0.48 17.92
CA THR A 261 -6.34 -0.52 18.97
C THR A 261 -7.50 -0.15 19.87
N GLU A 262 -8.24 -1.16 20.30
CA GLU A 262 -9.39 -1.00 21.18
C GLU A 262 -9.48 -2.18 22.14
N ARG A 263 -9.78 -1.92 23.40
CA ARG A 263 -10.08 -2.96 24.37
C ARG A 263 -11.48 -3.51 24.11
N ARG A 264 -11.62 -4.84 24.06
CA ARG A 264 -12.88 -5.56 23.85
C ARG A 264 -13.08 -6.65 24.89
N GLY A 265 -14.18 -7.39 24.79
CA GLY A 265 -14.58 -8.36 25.81
C GLY A 265 -15.34 -7.70 26.97
N ARG A 266 -15.88 -8.55 27.87
CA ARG A 266 -16.74 -8.06 28.98
C ARG A 266 -15.99 -7.12 29.92
N ASP A 267 -14.74 -7.46 30.24
CA ASP A 267 -13.89 -6.72 31.19
C ASP A 267 -12.77 -5.94 30.49
N GLY A 268 -12.80 -5.93 29.13
CA GLY A 268 -11.83 -5.21 28.31
C GLY A 268 -10.45 -5.87 28.23
N GLU A 269 -10.38 -7.18 28.39
CA GLU A 269 -9.13 -7.94 28.33
C GLU A 269 -8.72 -8.34 26.91
N ASP A 270 -9.68 -8.47 26.01
CA ASP A 270 -9.42 -8.75 24.60
C ASP A 270 -8.96 -7.50 23.86
N LEU A 271 -8.16 -7.69 22.84
CA LEU A 271 -7.63 -6.61 22.02
C LEU A 271 -8.16 -6.68 20.58
N TYR A 272 -8.87 -5.65 20.15
CA TYR A 272 -9.00 -5.37 18.72
C TYR A 272 -7.76 -4.63 18.25
N PHE A 273 -7.16 -5.12 17.16
CA PHE A 273 -5.97 -4.54 16.55
C PHE A 273 -6.16 -4.45 15.05
N SER A 274 -5.93 -3.27 14.46
CA SER A 274 -6.06 -3.09 13.02
C SER A 274 -4.97 -2.20 12.43
N CYS A 275 -4.68 -2.47 11.15
CA CYS A 275 -3.80 -1.68 10.30
C CYS A 275 -4.60 -1.19 9.10
N THR A 276 -4.84 0.11 9.01
CA THR A 276 -5.41 0.75 7.82
C THR A 276 -4.29 1.22 6.92
N ILE A 277 -4.22 0.68 5.70
CA ILE A 277 -3.16 0.96 4.73
C ILE A 277 -3.81 1.50 3.45
N PRO A 278 -3.94 2.83 3.31
CA PRO A 278 -4.73 3.42 2.23
C PRO A 278 -4.01 3.46 0.87
N HIS A 279 -2.72 3.09 0.81
CA HIS A 279 -1.86 3.34 -0.36
C HIS A 279 -1.04 2.12 -0.78
N LEU A 280 -1.64 0.94 -0.82
CA LEU A 280 -0.98 -0.25 -1.34
C LEU A 280 -0.96 -0.22 -2.87
N ILE A 281 0.19 0.18 -3.43
CA ILE A 281 0.41 0.17 -4.88
C ILE A 281 1.06 -1.16 -5.24
N VAL A 282 0.23 -2.14 -5.55
CA VAL A 282 0.65 -3.49 -5.91
C VAL A 282 -0.06 -3.97 -7.18
N GLY A 283 0.64 -4.80 -7.95
CA GLY A 283 0.08 -5.49 -9.10
C GLY A 283 0.68 -6.88 -9.26
N SER A 284 -0.06 -7.78 -9.85
CA SER A 284 0.38 -9.14 -10.18
C SER A 284 0.97 -9.25 -11.58
N VAL A 285 0.83 -8.22 -12.41
CA VAL A 285 1.35 -8.14 -13.79
C VAL A 285 2.14 -6.84 -14.01
N GLY A 286 2.95 -6.79 -15.06
CA GLY A 286 3.73 -5.63 -15.48
C GLY A 286 5.22 -5.74 -15.11
N ASN A 287 5.93 -4.59 -15.10
CA ASN A 287 7.37 -4.54 -14.86
C ASN A 287 7.75 -5.18 -13.51
N GLY A 288 8.87 -5.89 -13.50
CA GLY A 288 9.38 -6.63 -12.35
C GLY A 288 8.74 -8.01 -12.15
N LYS A 289 7.61 -8.30 -12.81
CA LYS A 289 6.87 -9.57 -12.66
C LYS A 289 7.36 -10.67 -13.60
N GLY A 290 8.28 -10.36 -14.50
CA GLY A 290 8.89 -11.29 -15.44
C GLY A 290 10.18 -11.96 -14.93
N LEU A 291 10.65 -11.62 -13.74
CA LEU A 291 11.74 -12.33 -13.08
C LEU A 291 11.24 -13.67 -12.55
N ASP A 292 11.97 -14.76 -12.79
CA ASP A 292 11.53 -16.12 -12.46
C ASP A 292 11.12 -16.26 -10.99
N PHE A 293 11.94 -15.80 -10.06
CA PHE A 293 11.63 -15.88 -8.63
C PHE A 293 10.39 -15.06 -8.24
N VAL A 294 10.12 -13.93 -8.93
CA VAL A 294 8.90 -13.12 -8.68
C VAL A 294 7.68 -13.85 -9.20
N SER A 295 7.79 -14.42 -10.41
CA SER A 295 6.72 -15.23 -11.00
C SER A 295 6.33 -16.39 -10.09
N ASP A 296 7.32 -17.13 -9.59
CA ASP A 296 7.13 -18.26 -8.68
C ASP A 296 6.51 -17.80 -7.34
N ASN A 297 6.99 -16.69 -6.79
CA ASN A 297 6.44 -16.14 -5.56
C ASN A 297 4.97 -15.72 -5.73
N LEU A 298 4.62 -15.03 -6.83
CA LEU A 298 3.25 -14.64 -7.12
C LEU A 298 2.33 -15.85 -7.37
N ALA A 299 2.83 -16.89 -8.05
CA ALA A 299 2.08 -18.14 -8.25
C ALA A 299 1.81 -18.83 -6.91
N ARG A 300 2.82 -18.96 -6.03
CA ARG A 300 2.68 -19.56 -4.71
C ARG A 300 1.74 -18.78 -3.79
N LEU A 301 1.64 -17.45 -3.96
CA LEU A 301 0.65 -16.61 -3.28
C LEU A 301 -0.77 -16.75 -3.84
N GLY A 302 -0.96 -17.52 -4.91
CA GLY A 302 -2.22 -17.64 -5.64
C GLY A 302 -2.64 -16.33 -6.34
N CYS A 303 -1.66 -15.52 -6.78
CA CYS A 303 -1.88 -14.25 -7.46
C CYS A 303 -1.58 -14.32 -8.99
N ARG A 304 -1.58 -15.55 -9.55
CA ARG A 304 -1.40 -15.86 -10.98
C ARG A 304 -2.54 -16.74 -11.53
N GLU A 305 -3.57 -16.94 -10.75
CA GLU A 305 -4.72 -17.75 -11.14
C GLU A 305 -5.59 -17.02 -12.16
N GLU A 306 -6.35 -17.78 -12.92
CA GLU A 306 -7.35 -17.22 -13.85
C GLU A 306 -8.51 -16.65 -13.02
N ARG A 307 -8.66 -15.33 -13.07
CA ARG A 307 -9.67 -14.56 -12.33
C ARG A 307 -10.10 -13.33 -13.14
N GLU A 308 -11.18 -12.70 -12.69
CA GLU A 308 -11.59 -11.41 -13.23
C GLU A 308 -10.47 -10.34 -13.05
N PRO A 309 -10.34 -9.42 -14.03
CA PRO A 309 -9.31 -8.39 -13.98
C PRO A 309 -9.30 -7.60 -12.68
N GLY A 310 -8.15 -7.56 -12.01
CA GLY A 310 -7.94 -6.88 -10.74
C GLY A 310 -8.00 -7.78 -9.51
N GLU A 311 -8.58 -8.98 -9.60
CA GLU A 311 -8.74 -9.86 -8.43
C GLU A 311 -7.41 -10.39 -7.90
N ASN A 312 -6.45 -10.71 -8.76
CA ASN A 312 -5.12 -11.13 -8.32
C ASN A 312 -4.37 -10.00 -7.61
N ALA A 313 -4.48 -8.76 -8.10
CA ALA A 313 -3.87 -7.61 -7.45
C ALA A 313 -4.57 -7.25 -6.13
N ARG A 314 -5.90 -7.43 -6.02
CA ARG A 314 -6.65 -7.26 -4.76
C ARG A 314 -6.26 -8.31 -3.74
N ARG A 315 -6.15 -9.58 -4.15
CA ARG A 315 -5.64 -10.65 -3.29
C ARG A 315 -4.24 -10.34 -2.78
N LEU A 316 -3.34 -9.90 -3.65
CA LEU A 316 -1.98 -9.52 -3.29
C LEU A 316 -1.96 -8.39 -2.25
N ALA A 317 -2.83 -7.40 -2.39
CA ALA A 317 -2.99 -6.30 -1.44
C ALA A 317 -3.50 -6.78 -0.07
N GLY A 318 -4.47 -7.69 -0.04
CA GLY A 318 -4.95 -8.31 1.20
C GLY A 318 -3.84 -9.07 1.94
N ILE A 319 -3.06 -9.87 1.21
CA ILE A 319 -1.92 -10.61 1.79
C ILE A 319 -0.85 -9.63 2.31
N ALA A 320 -0.54 -8.57 1.56
CA ALA A 320 0.40 -7.54 2.01
C ALA A 320 -0.06 -6.86 3.31
N ALA A 321 -1.34 -6.47 3.40
CA ALA A 321 -1.90 -5.85 4.59
C ALA A 321 -1.88 -6.79 5.81
N ALA A 322 -2.22 -8.06 5.62
CA ALA A 322 -2.12 -9.07 6.69
C ALA A 322 -0.67 -9.27 7.16
N THR A 323 0.29 -9.22 6.23
CA THR A 323 1.72 -9.31 6.54
C THR A 323 2.18 -8.11 7.37
N VAL A 324 1.72 -6.91 7.01
CA VAL A 324 1.99 -5.67 7.78
C VAL A 324 1.45 -5.80 9.19
N LEU A 325 0.19 -6.25 9.34
CA LEU A 325 -0.41 -6.45 10.66
C LEU A 325 0.41 -7.41 11.53
N CYS A 326 0.90 -8.53 10.97
CA CYS A 326 1.72 -9.49 11.71
C CYS A 326 2.99 -8.86 12.29
N GLY A 327 3.73 -8.08 11.51
CA GLY A 327 4.94 -7.40 11.97
C GLY A 327 4.65 -6.29 12.96
N GLU A 328 3.66 -5.46 12.68
CA GLU A 328 3.24 -4.33 13.52
C GLU A 328 2.79 -4.80 14.91
N LEU A 329 1.90 -5.80 14.96
CA LEU A 329 1.43 -6.42 16.19
C LEU A 329 2.60 -6.97 17.03
N SER A 330 3.50 -7.68 16.37
CA SER A 330 4.65 -8.32 17.02
C SER A 330 5.61 -7.30 17.61
N LEU A 331 5.96 -6.24 16.86
CA LEU A 331 6.84 -5.19 17.35
C LEU A 331 6.22 -4.42 18.51
N MET A 332 4.97 -3.99 18.38
CA MET A 332 4.28 -3.25 19.43
C MET A 332 4.19 -4.06 20.72
N ALA A 333 3.90 -5.37 20.63
CA ALA A 333 3.90 -6.24 21.80
C ALA A 333 5.29 -6.30 22.47
N ALA A 334 6.37 -6.43 21.69
CA ALA A 334 7.72 -6.43 22.24
C ALA A 334 8.05 -5.08 22.93
N GLN A 335 7.60 -3.98 22.39
CA GLN A 335 7.83 -2.64 22.94
C GLN A 335 7.07 -2.38 24.26
N THR A 336 6.03 -3.16 24.57
CA THR A 336 5.40 -3.10 25.90
C THR A 336 6.25 -3.73 27.01
N ASN A 337 7.33 -4.47 26.66
CA ASN A 337 8.18 -5.17 27.61
C ASN A 337 9.61 -4.59 27.60
N PRO A 338 10.11 -4.08 28.74
CA PRO A 338 11.48 -3.59 28.83
C PRO A 338 12.50 -4.65 28.40
N GLY A 339 13.42 -4.28 27.50
CA GLY A 339 14.53 -5.14 27.06
C GLY A 339 14.19 -6.19 26.00
N GLU A 340 12.92 -6.52 25.74
CA GLU A 340 12.54 -7.56 24.77
C GLU A 340 12.99 -7.24 23.33
N LEU A 341 12.85 -5.99 22.90
CA LEU A 341 13.28 -5.55 21.59
C LEU A 341 14.81 -5.72 21.42
N MET A 342 15.59 -5.26 22.41
CA MET A 342 17.05 -5.38 22.35
C MET A 342 17.54 -6.84 22.45
N ALA A 343 16.86 -7.68 23.22
CA ALA A 343 17.18 -9.11 23.29
C ALA A 343 17.04 -9.79 21.93
N ALA A 344 16.02 -9.44 21.15
CA ALA A 344 15.83 -9.94 19.79
C ALA A 344 16.98 -9.49 18.85
N HIS A 345 17.39 -8.23 18.89
CA HIS A 345 18.53 -7.73 18.08
C HIS A 345 19.85 -8.42 18.46
N VAL A 346 20.10 -8.61 19.75
CA VAL A 346 21.31 -9.33 20.22
C VAL A 346 21.29 -10.78 19.71
N GLN A 347 20.17 -11.45 19.81
CA GLN A 347 20.04 -12.85 19.40
C GLN A 347 20.19 -13.08 17.90
N PHE A 348 19.62 -12.22 17.06
CA PHE A 348 19.51 -12.46 15.60
C PHE A 348 20.54 -11.69 14.76
N GLU A 349 21.16 -10.65 15.28
CA GLU A 349 22.10 -9.82 14.51
C GLU A 349 23.54 -9.85 15.07
N ARG A 350 23.71 -10.00 16.39
CA ARG A 350 25.03 -9.96 17.01
C ARG A 350 25.62 -11.32 17.32
N SER A 351 24.81 -12.38 17.38
CA SER A 351 25.30 -13.75 17.65
C SER A 351 25.92 -14.44 16.42
N SER A 352 25.92 -13.79 15.28
CA SER A 352 26.51 -14.27 14.01
C SER A 352 27.89 -13.69 13.70
N ARG A 353 28.58 -13.14 14.69
CA ARG A 353 29.99 -12.71 14.61
C ARG A 353 30.91 -13.64 15.37
#